data_97e4237c00f36dc927a56bc97f01e1fc
#
_entry.id   97e4237c00f36dc927a56bc97f01e1fc
#
_cell.length_a   1.000
_cell.length_b   1.000
_cell.length_c   1.000
_cell.angle_alpha   90.00
_cell.angle_beta   90.00
_cell.angle_gamma   90.00
#
_symmetry.space_group_name_H-M   'P 1'
#
loop_
_entity.id
_entity.type
_entity.pdbx_description
1 polymer ?
#
loop_
_entity_poly.entity_id
_entity_poly.type
_entity_poly.pdbx_seq_one_letter_code
_entity_poly.pdbx_strand_id
1 'polypeptide(L)'
;MKFAYSTNAFRKHSLPETIRHIAQLGFAGIEIAADIPHLYPPHYRDKAELAQLKSILKESGLAVSNLNTFTLLAVKDMHHPSWIEPEIYLREIRIQHTKDCLYLAKKIDCKNISIQPGGRLEHFNREQAEELFLAGLLEVIPLARKLGIRILIEPEPFLLLENSVQFENFIRQLSGHQDVVGLNCDIGHFYCANEDPVEVILRLHK
;
A
#
# COMPACT_ATOMS: atom_id res chain seq x y z
N MET A 1 -5.75 -19.71 9.35
CA MET A 1 -5.23 -18.70 8.42
C MET A 1 -6.25 -18.49 7.33
N LYS A 2 -6.46 -17.25 6.85
CA LYS A 2 -7.35 -16.94 5.73
C LYS A 2 -6.50 -16.47 4.55
N PHE A 3 -6.88 -16.87 3.33
CA PHE A 3 -6.17 -16.46 2.12
C PHE A 3 -6.96 -15.38 1.39
N ALA A 4 -6.23 -14.36 0.93
CA ALA A 4 -6.72 -13.32 0.03
C ALA A 4 -5.91 -13.35 -1.26
N TYR A 5 -6.47 -12.83 -2.34
CA TYR A 5 -5.77 -12.73 -3.62
C TYR A 5 -5.74 -11.27 -4.09
N SER A 6 -4.63 -10.88 -4.73
CA SER A 6 -4.45 -9.50 -5.20
C SER A 6 -5.03 -9.26 -6.57
N THR A 7 -5.69 -8.12 -6.75
CA THR A 7 -6.17 -7.68 -8.07
C THR A 7 -5.03 -7.34 -9.04
N ASN A 8 -3.80 -7.20 -8.57
CA ASN A 8 -2.62 -6.99 -9.41
C ASN A 8 -2.45 -8.06 -10.51
N ALA A 9 -2.91 -9.29 -10.26
CA ALA A 9 -2.89 -10.38 -11.24
C ALA A 9 -3.96 -10.24 -12.36
N PHE A 10 -4.90 -9.30 -12.21
CA PHE A 10 -6.07 -9.17 -13.09
C PHE A 10 -6.11 -7.85 -13.87
N ARG A 11 -4.98 -7.32 -14.27
CA ARG A 11 -4.86 -5.99 -14.92
C ARG A 11 -5.65 -5.84 -16.23
N LYS A 12 -6.12 -6.92 -16.82
CA LYS A 12 -6.93 -6.92 -18.05
C LYS A 12 -8.43 -7.03 -17.79
N HIS A 13 -8.85 -7.07 -16.52
CA HIS A 13 -10.23 -7.20 -16.11
C HIS A 13 -10.66 -5.98 -15.29
N SER A 14 -11.95 -5.68 -15.34
CA SER A 14 -12.54 -4.66 -14.47
C SER A 14 -12.54 -5.12 -13.01
N LEU A 15 -12.58 -4.18 -12.05
CA LEU A 15 -12.64 -4.52 -10.64
C LEU A 15 -13.85 -5.39 -10.28
N PRO A 16 -15.09 -5.14 -10.79
CA PRO A 16 -16.23 -6.01 -10.55
C PRO A 16 -16.06 -7.45 -11.05
N GLU A 17 -15.46 -7.64 -12.23
CA GLU A 17 -15.17 -8.97 -12.78
C GLU A 17 -14.12 -9.68 -11.91
N THR A 18 -13.06 -8.98 -11.54
CA THR A 18 -11.99 -9.50 -10.69
C THR A 18 -12.49 -9.96 -9.33
N ILE A 19 -13.36 -9.17 -8.68
CA ILE A 19 -13.99 -9.53 -7.40
C ILE A 19 -14.76 -10.84 -7.54
N ARG A 20 -15.59 -10.98 -8.59
CA ARG A 20 -16.36 -12.20 -8.81
C ARG A 20 -15.46 -13.42 -9.06
N HIS A 21 -14.40 -13.27 -9.87
CA HIS A 21 -13.45 -14.36 -10.15
C HIS A 21 -12.76 -14.83 -8.87
N ILE A 22 -12.24 -13.90 -8.04
CA ILE A 22 -11.57 -14.24 -6.79
C ILE A 22 -12.53 -14.94 -5.82
N ALA A 23 -13.79 -14.50 -5.75
CA ALA A 23 -14.82 -15.16 -4.94
C ALA A 23 -15.12 -16.59 -5.43
N GLN A 24 -15.25 -16.79 -6.75
CA GLN A 24 -15.49 -18.11 -7.36
C GLN A 24 -14.33 -19.08 -7.12
N LEU A 25 -13.10 -18.58 -6.99
CA LEU A 25 -11.92 -19.38 -6.65
C LEU A 25 -11.87 -19.80 -5.17
N GLY A 26 -12.80 -19.31 -4.33
CA GLY A 26 -12.92 -19.70 -2.92
C GLY A 26 -11.97 -18.98 -1.97
N PHE A 27 -11.38 -17.85 -2.35
CA PHE A 27 -10.60 -17.03 -1.43
C PHE A 27 -11.50 -16.40 -0.36
N ALA A 28 -10.94 -16.17 0.84
CA ALA A 28 -11.65 -15.53 1.93
C ALA A 28 -11.58 -13.99 1.88
N GLY A 29 -10.67 -13.45 1.06
CA GLY A 29 -10.46 -12.03 0.97
C GLY A 29 -9.81 -11.60 -0.34
N ILE A 30 -9.71 -10.28 -0.49
CA ILE A 30 -9.15 -9.63 -1.66
C ILE A 30 -8.24 -8.48 -1.22
N GLU A 31 -7.08 -8.37 -1.85
CA GLU A 31 -6.30 -7.14 -1.88
C GLU A 31 -6.66 -6.38 -3.15
N ILE A 32 -6.92 -5.08 -3.03
CA ILE A 32 -7.31 -4.25 -4.16
C ILE A 32 -6.20 -3.25 -4.48
N ALA A 33 -5.77 -3.19 -5.74
CA ALA A 33 -4.86 -2.15 -6.22
C ALA A 33 -5.59 -0.80 -6.30
N ALA A 34 -5.05 0.22 -5.65
CA ALA A 34 -5.58 1.59 -5.63
C ALA A 34 -5.12 2.40 -6.85
N ASP A 35 -5.12 1.78 -8.01
CA ASP A 35 -4.64 2.34 -9.26
C ASP A 35 -5.48 1.83 -10.43
N ILE A 36 -5.24 2.32 -11.64
CA ILE A 36 -5.86 1.78 -12.85
C ILE A 36 -5.39 0.33 -13.10
N PRO A 37 -6.25 -0.54 -13.61
CA PRO A 37 -7.65 -0.34 -13.98
C PRO A 37 -8.67 -0.54 -12.83
N HIS A 38 -8.21 -0.66 -11.59
CA HIS A 38 -9.06 -1.06 -10.48
C HIS A 38 -9.59 0.12 -9.65
N LEU A 39 -9.11 0.31 -8.42
CA LEU A 39 -9.68 1.26 -7.46
C LEU A 39 -8.88 2.59 -7.42
N TYR A 40 -8.68 3.23 -8.58
CA TYR A 40 -8.03 4.52 -8.62
C TYR A 40 -8.91 5.62 -7.99
N PRO A 41 -8.46 6.29 -6.91
CA PRO A 41 -9.33 7.17 -6.10
C PRO A 41 -10.11 8.23 -6.87
N PRO A 42 -9.54 8.93 -7.87
CA PRO A 42 -10.28 9.91 -8.65
C PRO A 42 -11.51 9.36 -9.37
N HIS A 43 -11.56 8.08 -9.71
CA HIS A 43 -12.70 7.43 -10.37
C HIS A 43 -13.83 7.05 -9.40
N TYR A 44 -13.59 7.11 -8.08
CA TYR A 44 -14.54 6.69 -7.04
C TYR A 44 -14.97 7.86 -6.15
N ARG A 45 -14.98 9.06 -6.69
CA ARG A 45 -15.50 10.27 -6.00
C ARG A 45 -17.02 10.30 -5.97
N ASP A 46 -17.67 9.70 -6.97
CA ASP A 46 -19.11 9.58 -7.01
C ASP A 46 -19.61 8.55 -5.97
N LYS A 47 -20.71 8.93 -5.30
CA LYS A 47 -21.36 8.06 -4.31
C LYS A 47 -21.98 6.81 -4.94
N ALA A 48 -22.43 6.89 -6.20
CA ALA A 48 -23.05 5.77 -6.91
C ALA A 48 -22.04 4.66 -7.21
N GLU A 49 -20.88 5.00 -7.77
CA GLU A 49 -19.81 4.04 -8.07
C GLU A 49 -19.29 3.35 -6.80
N LEU A 50 -19.12 4.13 -5.73
CA LEU A 50 -18.70 3.57 -4.45
C LEU A 50 -19.78 2.66 -3.83
N ALA A 51 -21.06 3.02 -3.95
CA ALA A 51 -22.16 2.18 -3.47
C ALA A 51 -22.23 0.86 -4.25
N GLN A 52 -22.04 0.90 -5.56
CA GLN A 52 -21.97 -0.29 -6.41
C GLN A 52 -20.79 -1.20 -6.01
N LEU A 53 -19.61 -0.65 -5.81
CA LEU A 53 -18.45 -1.42 -5.34
C LEU A 53 -18.74 -2.11 -4.00
N LYS A 54 -19.31 -1.39 -3.04
CA LYS A 54 -19.69 -1.94 -1.73
C LYS A 54 -20.72 -3.07 -1.83
N SER A 55 -21.69 -2.95 -2.75
CA SER A 55 -22.67 -4.01 -3.01
C SER A 55 -21.97 -5.27 -3.52
N ILE A 56 -21.12 -5.14 -4.53
CA ILE A 56 -20.39 -6.26 -5.13
C ILE A 56 -19.48 -6.95 -4.09
N LEU A 57 -18.74 -6.20 -3.29
CA LEU A 57 -17.92 -6.76 -2.21
C LEU A 57 -18.77 -7.52 -1.19
N LYS A 58 -19.89 -6.96 -0.77
CA LYS A 58 -20.82 -7.61 0.14
C LYS A 58 -21.41 -8.89 -0.44
N GLU A 59 -21.84 -8.87 -1.70
CA GLU A 59 -22.42 -10.03 -2.41
C GLU A 59 -21.37 -11.14 -2.61
N SER A 60 -20.11 -10.78 -2.84
CA SER A 60 -19.02 -11.73 -3.02
C SER A 60 -18.62 -12.46 -1.73
N GLY A 61 -18.93 -11.90 -0.58
CA GLY A 61 -18.49 -12.40 0.73
C GLY A 61 -17.00 -12.22 1.02
N LEU A 62 -16.25 -11.53 0.14
CA LEU A 62 -14.82 -11.28 0.33
C LEU A 62 -14.56 -10.16 1.33
N ALA A 63 -13.67 -10.41 2.28
CA ALA A 63 -13.12 -9.35 3.12
C ALA A 63 -12.02 -8.60 2.35
N VAL A 64 -12.01 -7.26 2.42
CA VAL A 64 -10.89 -6.49 1.87
C VAL A 64 -9.73 -6.55 2.87
N SER A 65 -8.69 -7.30 2.52
CA SER A 65 -7.53 -7.54 3.38
C SER A 65 -6.57 -6.34 3.39
N ASN A 66 -6.41 -5.70 2.24
CA ASN A 66 -5.49 -4.58 2.03
C ASN A 66 -5.92 -3.74 0.84
N LEU A 67 -5.64 -2.44 0.89
CA LEU A 67 -5.67 -1.56 -0.27
C LEU A 67 -4.22 -1.26 -0.67
N ASN A 68 -3.77 -1.82 -1.78
CA ASN A 68 -2.40 -1.65 -2.27
C ASN A 68 -2.28 -0.31 -3.00
N THR A 69 -1.52 0.62 -2.42
CA THR A 69 -1.31 1.97 -2.96
C THR A 69 0.10 2.17 -3.51
N PHE A 70 0.79 1.07 -3.79
CA PHE A 70 2.18 1.07 -4.20
C PHE A 70 2.37 1.78 -5.55
N THR A 71 1.65 1.34 -6.58
CA THR A 71 1.76 1.90 -7.93
C THR A 71 0.93 3.17 -8.12
N LEU A 72 1.29 3.96 -9.10
CA LEU A 72 0.52 5.14 -9.55
C LEU A 72 0.63 5.30 -11.07
N LEU A 73 0.31 4.21 -11.79
CA LEU A 73 0.33 4.12 -13.26
C LEU A 73 -0.60 5.14 -13.93
N ALA A 74 -1.68 5.50 -13.24
CA ALA A 74 -2.60 6.53 -13.70
C ALA A 74 -1.94 7.92 -13.85
N VAL A 75 -0.76 8.13 -13.23
CA VAL A 75 -0.03 9.41 -13.28
C VAL A 75 1.25 9.27 -14.09
N LYS A 76 2.08 8.25 -13.80
CA LYS A 76 3.38 8.11 -14.48
C LYS A 76 3.70 6.64 -14.75
N ASP A 77 4.28 5.92 -13.77
CA ASP A 77 4.66 4.53 -13.94
C ASP A 77 4.58 3.75 -12.62
N MET A 78 5.14 2.53 -12.59
CA MET A 78 5.06 1.63 -11.45
C MET A 78 5.72 2.20 -10.19
N HIS A 79 6.80 2.97 -10.34
CA HIS A 79 7.59 3.49 -9.23
C HIS A 79 7.41 5.00 -9.02
N HIS A 80 6.92 5.73 -10.03
CA HIS A 80 6.77 7.18 -10.02
C HIS A 80 5.31 7.64 -10.19
N PRO A 81 4.92 8.77 -9.56
CA PRO A 81 5.71 9.52 -8.60
C PRO A 81 5.91 8.73 -7.30
N SER A 82 7.11 8.82 -6.74
CA SER A 82 7.50 8.19 -5.47
C SER A 82 7.39 9.18 -4.29
N TRP A 83 7.74 8.73 -3.08
CA TRP A 83 7.84 9.60 -1.90
C TRP A 83 9.06 10.51 -1.91
N ILE A 84 10.07 10.17 -2.73
CA ILE A 84 11.38 10.81 -2.76
C ILE A 84 11.69 11.44 -4.13
N GLU A 85 10.66 11.87 -4.85
CA GLU A 85 10.86 12.64 -6.08
C GLU A 85 11.65 13.93 -5.80
N PRO A 86 12.54 14.39 -6.72
CA PRO A 86 13.21 15.67 -6.57
C PRO A 86 12.22 16.85 -6.61
N GLU A 87 11.20 16.77 -7.46
CA GLU A 87 10.19 17.79 -7.59
C GLU A 87 9.14 17.70 -6.48
N ILE A 88 8.94 18.79 -5.75
CA ILE A 88 7.99 18.87 -4.63
C ILE A 88 6.58 18.49 -5.08
N TYR A 89 6.12 18.99 -6.22
CA TYR A 89 4.76 18.73 -6.70
C TYR A 89 4.49 17.24 -6.97
N LEU A 90 5.51 16.46 -7.36
CA LEU A 90 5.36 15.00 -7.55
C LEU A 90 5.24 14.29 -6.21
N ARG A 91 6.00 14.70 -5.17
CA ARG A 91 5.82 14.18 -3.80
C ARG A 91 4.43 14.53 -3.26
N GLU A 92 3.94 15.74 -3.51
CA GLU A 92 2.57 16.15 -3.13
C GLU A 92 1.50 15.28 -3.79
N ILE A 93 1.68 14.91 -5.07
CA ILE A 93 0.78 13.94 -5.74
C ILE A 93 0.79 12.59 -5.03
N ARG A 94 1.96 12.05 -4.66
CA ARG A 94 2.07 10.79 -3.91
C ARG A 94 1.39 10.88 -2.54
N ILE A 95 1.64 11.94 -1.80
CA ILE A 95 1.04 12.19 -0.49
C ILE A 95 -0.48 12.31 -0.61
N GLN A 96 -0.97 13.07 -1.60
CA GLN A 96 -2.40 13.24 -1.81
C GLN A 96 -3.09 11.93 -2.22
N HIS A 97 -2.47 11.17 -3.12
CA HIS A 97 -2.96 9.83 -3.49
C HIS A 97 -3.10 8.93 -2.25
N THR A 98 -2.09 8.92 -1.38
CA THR A 98 -2.14 8.14 -0.13
C THR A 98 -3.28 8.61 0.79
N LYS A 99 -3.48 9.92 0.94
CA LYS A 99 -4.61 10.48 1.71
C LYS A 99 -5.96 10.05 1.12
N ASP A 100 -6.12 10.11 -0.21
CA ASP A 100 -7.34 9.68 -0.90
C ASP A 100 -7.59 8.17 -0.70
N CYS A 101 -6.54 7.35 -0.74
CA CYS A 101 -6.61 5.92 -0.47
C CYS A 101 -7.02 5.61 0.98
N LEU A 102 -6.55 6.38 1.97
CA LEU A 102 -7.00 6.26 3.35
C LEU A 102 -8.51 6.50 3.49
N TYR A 103 -9.05 7.52 2.80
CA TYR A 103 -10.50 7.74 2.78
C TYR A 103 -11.26 6.61 2.10
N LEU A 104 -10.75 6.07 0.97
CA LEU A 104 -11.37 4.93 0.31
C LEU A 104 -11.32 3.68 1.18
N ALA A 105 -10.18 3.37 1.78
CA ALA A 105 -10.03 2.24 2.70
C ALA A 105 -11.10 2.28 3.81
N LYS A 106 -11.30 3.46 4.42
CA LYS A 106 -12.38 3.66 5.41
C LYS A 106 -13.77 3.37 4.85
N LYS A 107 -14.05 3.80 3.60
CA LYS A 107 -15.35 3.63 2.97
C LYS A 107 -15.66 2.17 2.60
N ILE A 108 -14.65 1.36 2.27
CA ILE A 108 -14.81 -0.06 1.91
C ILE A 108 -14.51 -1.02 3.07
N ASP A 109 -14.39 -0.50 4.30
CA ASP A 109 -14.09 -1.24 5.53
C ASP A 109 -12.75 -1.99 5.50
N CYS A 110 -11.79 -1.49 4.73
CA CYS A 110 -10.41 -1.96 4.75
C CYS A 110 -9.66 -1.34 5.93
N LYS A 111 -8.86 -2.13 6.64
CA LYS A 111 -8.13 -1.67 7.84
C LYS A 111 -6.69 -1.28 7.55
N ASN A 112 -6.17 -1.62 6.38
CA ASN A 112 -4.79 -1.39 6.03
C ASN A 112 -4.69 -0.82 4.61
N ILE A 113 -3.67 0.02 4.41
CA ILE A 113 -3.14 0.32 3.08
C ILE A 113 -1.67 -0.09 3.05
N SER A 114 -1.18 -0.65 1.95
CA SER A 114 0.25 -0.84 1.73
C SER A 114 0.80 0.23 0.80
N ILE A 115 2.03 0.66 1.05
CA ILE A 115 2.74 1.70 0.32
C ILE A 115 4.12 1.22 -0.11
N GLN A 116 4.66 1.83 -1.18
CA GLN A 116 6.06 1.60 -1.55
C GLN A 116 7.01 2.16 -0.47
N PRO A 117 8.21 1.58 -0.34
CA PRO A 117 9.18 1.90 0.71
C PRO A 117 10.08 3.08 0.32
N GLY A 118 9.51 4.24 0.03
CA GLY A 118 10.18 5.46 -0.38
C GLY A 118 10.23 5.66 -1.89
N GLY A 119 10.95 4.84 -2.60
CA GLY A 119 11.17 4.92 -4.05
C GLY A 119 12.61 4.55 -4.41
N ARG A 120 12.99 4.73 -5.68
CA ARG A 120 14.36 4.45 -6.17
C ARG A 120 15.33 5.55 -5.77
N LEU A 121 16.57 5.17 -5.41
CA LEU A 121 17.66 6.11 -5.10
C LEU A 121 18.30 6.64 -6.39
N GLU A 122 17.61 7.52 -7.11
CA GLU A 122 18.07 8.06 -8.40
C GLU A 122 18.71 9.46 -8.27
N HIS A 123 18.25 10.27 -7.31
CA HIS A 123 18.60 11.69 -7.22
C HIS A 123 19.20 12.09 -5.87
N PHE A 124 19.02 11.29 -4.85
CA PHE A 124 19.43 11.59 -3.47
C PHE A 124 20.32 10.48 -2.90
N ASN A 125 21.18 10.82 -1.95
CA ASN A 125 21.77 9.81 -1.11
C ASN A 125 20.71 9.22 -0.15
N ARG A 126 21.04 8.11 0.49
CA ARG A 126 20.08 7.38 1.35
C ARG A 126 19.54 8.25 2.50
N GLU A 127 20.39 9.00 3.17
CA GLU A 127 20.01 9.84 4.32
C GLU A 127 18.98 10.92 3.90
N GLN A 128 19.26 11.64 2.82
CA GLN A 128 18.34 12.63 2.27
C GLN A 128 17.00 12.00 1.82
N ALA A 129 17.07 10.82 1.20
CA ALA A 129 15.88 10.10 0.76
C ALA A 129 15.02 9.62 1.95
N GLU A 130 15.66 9.12 3.02
CA GLU A 130 14.96 8.74 4.25
C GLU A 130 14.29 9.94 4.93
N GLU A 131 14.94 11.11 4.95
CA GLU A 131 14.34 12.35 5.46
C GLU A 131 13.09 12.76 4.67
N LEU A 132 13.15 12.70 3.33
CA LEU A 132 12.01 13.01 2.47
C LEU A 132 10.85 12.02 2.69
N PHE A 133 11.14 10.73 2.77
CA PHE A 133 10.15 9.71 3.02
C PHE A 133 9.49 9.86 4.40
N LEU A 134 10.31 10.09 5.43
CA LEU A 134 9.84 10.36 6.79
C LEU A 134 8.92 11.58 6.83
N ALA A 135 9.32 12.69 6.20
CA ALA A 135 8.51 13.90 6.14
C ALA A 135 7.14 13.64 5.49
N GLY A 136 7.12 12.93 4.36
CA GLY A 136 5.86 12.56 3.68
C GLY A 136 4.97 11.66 4.53
N LEU A 137 5.54 10.69 5.26
CA LEU A 137 4.79 9.84 6.19
C LEU A 137 4.17 10.64 7.34
N LEU A 138 4.92 11.55 7.93
CA LEU A 138 4.42 12.41 9.02
C LEU A 138 3.23 13.27 8.60
N GLU A 139 3.08 13.58 7.31
CA GLU A 139 1.90 14.28 6.79
C GLU A 139 0.64 13.40 6.69
N VAL A 140 0.78 12.10 6.49
CA VAL A 140 -0.36 11.19 6.29
C VAL A 140 -0.77 10.44 7.57
N ILE A 141 0.16 10.23 8.49
CA ILE A 141 -0.06 9.51 9.76
C ILE A 141 -1.23 10.08 10.59
N PRO A 142 -1.39 11.40 10.78
CA PRO A 142 -2.51 11.95 11.55
C PRO A 142 -3.86 11.58 10.95
N LEU A 143 -3.97 11.58 9.62
CA LEU A 143 -5.19 11.17 8.92
C LEU A 143 -5.45 9.66 9.08
N ALA A 144 -4.44 8.83 8.91
CA ALA A 144 -4.52 7.39 9.07
C ALA A 144 -5.00 7.02 10.49
N ARG A 145 -4.42 7.65 11.53
CA ARG A 145 -4.82 7.49 12.94
C ARG A 145 -6.28 7.91 13.15
N LYS A 146 -6.69 9.08 12.63
CA LYS A 146 -8.08 9.57 12.71
C LYS A 146 -9.08 8.61 12.08
N LEU A 147 -8.72 7.97 10.97
CA LEU A 147 -9.59 7.04 10.25
C LEU A 147 -9.55 5.61 10.83
N GLY A 148 -8.56 5.29 11.67
CA GLY A 148 -8.32 3.94 12.20
C GLY A 148 -7.83 2.98 11.13
N ILE A 149 -6.99 3.47 10.20
CA ILE A 149 -6.38 2.70 9.11
C ILE A 149 -4.87 2.62 9.34
N ARG A 150 -4.29 1.45 9.15
CA ARG A 150 -2.83 1.28 9.23
C ARG A 150 -2.18 1.51 7.88
N ILE A 151 -0.99 2.10 7.90
CA ILE A 151 -0.09 2.25 6.76
C ILE A 151 0.98 1.18 6.88
N LEU A 152 1.06 0.28 5.89
CA LEU A 152 2.01 -0.81 5.87
C LEU A 152 3.08 -0.52 4.81
N ILE A 153 4.33 -0.34 5.25
CA ILE A 153 5.47 -0.18 4.34
C ILE A 153 5.87 -1.56 3.84
N GLU A 154 6.08 -1.69 2.54
CA GLU A 154 6.45 -2.94 1.88
C GLU A 154 7.90 -2.87 1.37
N PRO A 155 8.90 -3.33 2.14
CA PRO A 155 10.28 -3.36 1.66
C PRO A 155 10.41 -4.14 0.36
N GLU A 156 11.14 -3.58 -0.61
CA GLU A 156 11.31 -4.17 -1.93
C GLU A 156 12.72 -3.94 -2.45
N PRO A 157 13.41 -4.97 -2.99
CA PRO A 157 14.73 -4.83 -3.61
C PRO A 157 14.78 -3.68 -4.63
N PHE A 158 15.89 -2.96 -4.63
CA PHE A 158 16.17 -1.80 -5.49
C PHE A 158 15.40 -0.51 -5.15
N LEU A 159 14.64 -0.48 -4.04
CA LEU A 159 14.04 0.73 -3.52
C LEU A 159 14.76 1.22 -2.26
N LEU A 160 14.31 2.33 -1.67
CA LEU A 160 14.99 2.95 -0.52
C LEU A 160 15.13 1.98 0.66
N LEU A 161 14.05 1.26 1.01
CA LEU A 161 14.09 0.20 2.02
C LEU A 161 13.96 -1.15 1.31
N GLU A 162 15.07 -1.86 1.17
CA GLU A 162 15.15 -3.09 0.39
C GLU A 162 14.95 -4.36 1.21
N ASN A 163 15.22 -4.27 2.53
CA ASN A 163 15.28 -5.43 3.42
C ASN A 163 14.79 -5.11 4.83
N SER A 164 14.70 -6.13 5.67
CA SER A 164 14.17 -6.02 7.01
C SER A 164 15.02 -5.14 7.93
N VAL A 165 16.35 -5.15 7.78
CA VAL A 165 17.26 -4.35 8.61
C VAL A 165 17.10 -2.86 8.32
N GLN A 166 17.00 -2.50 7.05
CA GLN A 166 16.75 -1.10 6.65
C GLN A 166 15.36 -0.65 7.12
N PHE A 167 14.34 -1.50 7.01
CA PHE A 167 13.02 -1.22 7.56
C PHE A 167 13.05 -0.99 9.07
N GLU A 168 13.72 -1.87 9.83
CA GLU A 168 13.84 -1.71 11.30
C GLU A 168 14.54 -0.41 11.70
N ASN A 169 15.59 -0.03 10.98
CA ASN A 169 16.29 1.22 11.25
C ASN A 169 15.41 2.43 10.94
N PHE A 170 14.69 2.39 9.83
CA PHE A 170 13.77 3.46 9.45
C PHE A 170 12.58 3.60 10.41
N ILE A 171 11.95 2.49 10.79
CA ILE A 171 10.76 2.52 11.66
C ILE A 171 11.07 3.04 13.08
N ARG A 172 12.31 2.97 13.54
CA ARG A 172 12.74 3.59 14.82
C ARG A 172 12.60 5.11 14.80
N GLN A 173 12.73 5.74 13.62
CA GLN A 173 12.53 7.18 13.46
C GLN A 173 11.04 7.57 13.60
N LEU A 174 10.13 6.60 13.44
CA LEU A 174 8.69 6.72 13.63
C LEU A 174 8.26 6.25 15.03
N SER A 175 9.14 6.34 16.04
CA SER A 175 8.80 6.00 17.42
C SER A 175 7.57 6.80 17.88
N GLY A 176 6.57 6.10 18.49
CA GLY A 176 5.27 6.69 18.85
C GLY A 176 4.21 6.65 17.73
N HIS A 177 4.50 6.00 16.59
CA HIS A 177 3.56 5.82 15.48
C HIS A 177 3.34 4.35 15.10
N GLN A 178 3.82 3.40 15.90
CA GLN A 178 3.70 1.94 15.65
C GLN A 178 2.24 1.45 15.69
N ASP A 179 1.35 2.21 16.28
CA ASP A 179 -0.09 1.99 16.24
C ASP A 179 -0.68 2.17 14.83
N VAL A 180 -0.02 3.00 14.00
CA VAL A 180 -0.49 3.37 12.65
C VAL A 180 0.40 2.81 11.56
N VAL A 181 1.73 2.79 11.75
CA VAL A 181 2.69 2.35 10.73
C VAL A 181 3.19 0.96 11.07
N GLY A 182 3.29 0.09 10.07
CA GLY A 182 3.76 -1.27 10.21
C GLY A 182 4.39 -1.82 8.93
N LEU A 183 4.67 -3.12 8.96
CA LEU A 183 5.26 -3.86 7.85
C LEU A 183 4.17 -4.53 7.00
N ASN A 184 4.24 -4.38 5.68
CA ASN A 184 3.68 -5.33 4.73
C ASN A 184 4.77 -6.35 4.42
N CYS A 185 4.60 -7.56 4.93
CA CYS A 185 5.64 -8.59 4.88
C CYS A 185 5.52 -9.40 3.58
N ASP A 186 6.20 -8.98 2.52
CA ASP A 186 6.36 -9.79 1.33
C ASP A 186 7.55 -10.75 1.51
N ILE A 187 7.25 -12.03 1.67
CA ILE A 187 8.26 -13.08 1.87
C ILE A 187 9.16 -13.28 0.64
N GLY A 188 8.65 -13.00 -0.56
CA GLY A 188 9.43 -13.08 -1.79
C GLY A 188 10.47 -11.96 -1.87
N HIS A 189 10.13 -10.76 -1.44
CA HIS A 189 11.08 -9.63 -1.40
C HIS A 189 12.22 -9.90 -0.42
N PHE A 190 11.93 -10.40 0.79
CA PHE A 190 12.98 -10.75 1.75
C PHE A 190 13.88 -11.88 1.23
N TYR A 191 13.30 -12.89 0.60
CA TYR A 191 14.08 -13.94 -0.05
C TYR A 191 15.01 -13.39 -1.16
N CYS A 192 14.48 -12.49 -2.00
CA CYS A 192 15.28 -11.80 -3.04
C CYS A 192 16.37 -10.88 -2.46
N ALA A 193 16.15 -10.36 -1.25
CA ALA A 193 17.14 -9.59 -0.50
C ALA A 193 18.16 -10.45 0.25
N ASN A 194 18.19 -11.78 -0.01
CA ASN A 194 19.05 -12.78 0.66
C ASN A 194 18.80 -12.87 2.19
N GLU A 195 17.58 -12.64 2.65
CA GLU A 195 17.13 -12.87 4.02
C GLU A 195 16.30 -14.16 4.11
N ASP A 196 16.38 -14.86 5.24
CA ASP A 196 15.43 -15.94 5.53
C ASP A 196 14.08 -15.35 5.97
N PRO A 197 12.99 -15.51 5.19
CA PRO A 197 11.70 -14.92 5.54
C PRO A 197 11.15 -15.43 6.87
N VAL A 198 11.49 -16.64 7.29
CA VAL A 198 11.05 -17.20 8.58
C VAL A 198 11.71 -16.45 9.73
N GLU A 199 13.01 -16.22 9.64
CA GLU A 199 13.75 -15.43 10.65
C GLU A 199 13.24 -13.99 10.72
N VAL A 200 12.96 -13.37 9.55
CA VAL A 200 12.39 -12.03 9.46
C VAL A 200 11.03 -11.98 10.18
N ILE A 201 10.12 -12.92 9.88
CA ILE A 201 8.80 -13.00 10.52
C ILE A 201 8.94 -13.18 12.02
N LEU A 202 9.77 -14.12 12.49
CA LEU A 202 9.97 -14.39 13.91
C LEU A 202 10.54 -13.18 14.66
N ARG A 203 11.31 -12.34 14.01
CA ARG A 203 11.89 -11.12 14.58
C ARG A 203 10.91 -9.94 14.59
N LEU A 204 10.11 -9.76 13.52
CA LEU A 204 9.26 -8.59 13.31
C LEU A 204 7.78 -8.78 13.68
N HIS A 205 7.36 -9.97 14.11
CA HIS A 205 5.95 -10.24 14.42
C HIS A 205 5.42 -9.58 15.69
N LYS A 206 6.30 -8.92 16.45
CA LYS A 206 5.97 -8.17 17.68
C LYS A 206 5.50 -6.77 17.32
#